data_296c881309ae188bdca8b2d2800c6ad7
#
_entry.id   296c881309ae188bdca8b2d2800c6ad7
#
_cell.length_a   1.000
_cell.length_b   1.000
_cell.length_c   1.000
_cell.angle_alpha   90.00
_cell.angle_beta   90.00
_cell.angle_gamma   90.00
#
_symmetry.space_group_name_H-M   'P 1'
#
loop_
_entity.id
_entity.type
_entity.pdbx_description
1 polymer ?
#
loop_
_entity_poly.entity_id
_entity_poly.type
_entity_poly.pdbx_seq_one_letter_code
_entity_poly.pdbx_strand_id
1 'polypeptide(L)'
;FSPAYTDYEIDEIAQCSSHLVFNSLSQFNRFHLQSKQANSNISIGLRVNPEYSEVETLLYNPCAAGTRFGVPADKLPQQLPADIEGFHIHCHCENDSDVFERTLQHIEDKFSPWFKQIKWINFGGGHLMTRKGYDIKRLVSILQKFKTKYPHLKVILEPGSAFAWQTGSLVSQVVDIVEDKGISTAILNVSFTCH
;
A
#
# COMPACT_ATOMS: atom_id res chain seq x y z
N PHE A 1 1.26 -7.35 -3.60
CA PHE A 1 1.89 -6.26 -4.37
C PHE A 1 3.40 -6.32 -4.27
N SER A 2 4.08 -6.10 -5.41
CA SER A 2 5.52 -5.80 -5.49
C SER A 2 5.75 -4.68 -6.51
N PRO A 3 6.75 -3.79 -6.33
CA PRO A 3 7.08 -2.79 -7.34
C PRO A 3 7.61 -3.41 -8.64
N ALA A 4 8.12 -4.64 -8.59
CA ALA A 4 8.52 -5.40 -9.77
C ALA A 4 8.36 -6.90 -9.53
N TYR A 5 8.00 -7.62 -10.58
CA TYR A 5 7.98 -9.08 -10.65
C TYR A 5 8.95 -9.55 -11.73
N THR A 6 9.50 -10.75 -11.55
CA THR A 6 10.37 -11.40 -12.52
C THR A 6 9.64 -12.51 -13.27
N ASP A 7 10.14 -12.89 -14.45
CA ASP A 7 9.52 -13.94 -15.27
C ASP A 7 9.52 -15.30 -14.59
N TYR A 8 10.48 -15.57 -13.71
CA TYR A 8 10.58 -16.86 -13.01
C TYR A 8 9.76 -16.94 -11.73
N GLU A 9 9.28 -15.81 -11.17
CA GLU A 9 8.50 -15.77 -9.93
C GLU A 9 6.98 -15.71 -10.18
N ILE A 10 6.58 -15.12 -11.31
CA ILE A 10 5.19 -14.68 -11.50
C ILE A 10 4.18 -15.83 -11.46
N ASP A 11 4.53 -17.01 -11.95
CA ASP A 11 3.65 -18.17 -11.94
C ASP A 11 3.37 -18.68 -10.53
N GLU A 12 4.43 -18.82 -9.72
CA GLU A 12 4.31 -19.25 -8.32
C GLU A 12 3.51 -18.24 -7.50
N ILE A 13 3.81 -16.95 -7.67
CA ILE A 13 3.10 -15.85 -7.01
C ILE A 13 1.61 -15.87 -7.40
N ALA A 14 1.29 -16.05 -8.67
CA ALA A 14 -0.08 -16.11 -9.15
C ALA A 14 -0.84 -17.31 -8.58
N GLN A 15 -0.21 -18.49 -8.52
CA GLN A 15 -0.80 -19.71 -7.95
C GLN A 15 -1.11 -19.55 -6.46
N CYS A 16 -0.25 -18.85 -5.72
CA CYS A 16 -0.40 -18.62 -4.29
C CYS A 16 -1.26 -17.40 -3.92
N SER A 17 -1.80 -16.67 -4.91
CA SER A 17 -2.50 -15.40 -4.68
C SER A 17 -3.94 -15.42 -5.13
N SER A 18 -4.84 -14.79 -4.37
CA SER A 18 -6.21 -14.49 -4.82
C SER A 18 -6.29 -13.11 -5.52
N HIS A 19 -5.41 -12.19 -5.14
CA HIS A 19 -5.32 -10.86 -5.72
C HIS A 19 -3.85 -10.56 -6.04
N LEU A 20 -3.58 -10.10 -7.26
CA LEU A 20 -2.24 -9.73 -7.71
C LEU A 20 -2.26 -8.28 -8.20
N VAL A 21 -1.38 -7.44 -7.66
CA VAL A 21 -1.33 -6.02 -7.99
C VAL A 21 -0.05 -5.69 -8.73
N PHE A 22 -0.17 -5.21 -9.96
CA PHE A 22 0.94 -4.69 -10.75
C PHE A 22 1.20 -3.21 -10.43
N ASN A 23 2.45 -2.83 -10.44
CA ASN A 23 2.88 -1.47 -10.13
C ASN A 23 2.74 -0.50 -11.31
N SER A 24 2.66 -1.01 -12.53
CA SER A 24 2.61 -0.23 -13.76
C SER A 24 1.85 -0.94 -14.86
N LEU A 25 1.40 -0.18 -15.87
CA LEU A 25 0.78 -0.74 -17.06
C LEU A 25 1.76 -1.62 -17.86
N SER A 26 3.06 -1.32 -17.84
CA SER A 26 4.07 -2.17 -18.50
C SER A 26 4.19 -3.54 -17.85
N GLN A 27 4.16 -3.63 -16.51
CA GLN A 27 4.12 -4.91 -15.80
C GLN A 27 2.82 -5.66 -16.07
N PHE A 28 1.69 -4.96 -16.03
CA PHE A 28 0.41 -5.54 -16.39
C PHE A 28 0.46 -6.15 -17.79
N ASN A 29 0.88 -5.40 -18.80
CA ASN A 29 0.98 -5.88 -20.19
C ASN A 29 1.91 -7.08 -20.34
N ARG A 30 2.98 -7.15 -19.56
CA ARG A 30 3.94 -8.24 -19.59
C ARG A 30 3.40 -9.52 -18.96
N PHE A 31 2.69 -9.42 -17.85
CA PHE A 31 2.46 -10.58 -16.98
C PHE A 31 0.99 -10.99 -16.78
N HIS A 32 -0.01 -10.18 -17.20
CA HIS A 32 -1.41 -10.48 -16.88
C HIS A 32 -1.88 -11.81 -17.49
N LEU A 33 -1.53 -12.11 -18.75
CA LEU A 33 -1.90 -13.38 -19.40
C LEU A 33 -1.23 -14.58 -18.71
N GLN A 34 0.06 -14.49 -18.43
CA GLN A 34 0.79 -15.53 -17.73
C GLN A 34 0.20 -15.80 -16.33
N SER A 35 -0.11 -14.73 -15.58
CA SER A 35 -0.75 -14.84 -14.27
C SER A 35 -2.12 -15.51 -14.34
N LYS A 36 -2.94 -15.16 -15.36
CA LYS A 36 -4.25 -15.79 -15.58
C LYS A 36 -4.14 -17.26 -16.03
N GLN A 37 -3.09 -17.61 -16.77
CA GLN A 37 -2.81 -19.00 -17.13
C GLN A 37 -2.41 -19.83 -15.89
N ALA A 38 -1.56 -19.27 -15.02
CA ALA A 38 -1.14 -19.93 -13.79
C ALA A 38 -2.28 -20.07 -12.76
N ASN A 39 -3.21 -19.10 -12.72
CA ASN A 39 -4.38 -19.11 -11.85
C ASN A 39 -5.54 -18.35 -12.50
N SER A 40 -6.48 -19.08 -13.09
CA SER A 40 -7.64 -18.50 -13.80
C SER A 40 -8.56 -17.67 -12.89
N ASN A 41 -8.54 -17.90 -11.58
CA ASN A 41 -9.38 -17.22 -10.59
C ASN A 41 -8.72 -15.97 -9.98
N ILE A 42 -7.46 -15.67 -10.36
CA ILE A 42 -6.75 -14.53 -9.79
C ILE A 42 -7.41 -13.21 -10.18
N SER A 43 -7.63 -12.33 -9.22
CA SER A 43 -8.10 -10.97 -9.46
C SER A 43 -6.91 -10.02 -9.59
N ILE A 44 -6.78 -9.37 -10.73
CA ILE A 44 -5.66 -8.49 -11.04
C ILE A 44 -6.03 -7.05 -10.73
N GLY A 45 -5.11 -6.35 -10.08
CA GLY A 45 -5.21 -4.92 -9.82
C GLY A 45 -4.01 -4.13 -10.31
N LEU A 46 -4.19 -2.83 -10.33
CA LEU A 46 -3.14 -1.87 -10.65
C LEU A 46 -2.91 -0.96 -9.45
N ARG A 47 -1.65 -0.77 -9.06
CA ARG A 47 -1.32 0.28 -8.09
C ARG A 47 -1.44 1.63 -8.77
N VAL A 48 -2.20 2.54 -8.16
CA VAL A 48 -2.36 3.91 -8.62
C VAL A 48 -1.83 4.87 -7.57
N ASN A 49 -1.33 6.02 -8.03
CA ASN A 49 -0.71 7.04 -7.19
C ASN A 49 -1.54 8.33 -7.22
N PRO A 50 -2.17 8.73 -6.11
CA PRO A 50 -2.91 9.98 -6.05
C PRO A 50 -2.00 11.22 -5.97
N GLU A 51 -0.66 11.04 -5.91
CA GLU A 51 0.31 12.13 -5.77
C GLU A 51 0.03 13.02 -4.55
N TYR A 52 -0.51 12.39 -3.51
CA TYR A 52 -0.82 13.02 -2.23
C TYR A 52 -0.52 12.05 -1.09
N SER A 53 0.21 12.55 -0.11
CA SER A 53 0.50 11.85 1.15
C SER A 53 0.92 12.88 2.19
N GLU A 54 0.49 12.67 3.43
CA GLU A 54 0.87 13.49 4.58
C GLU A 54 2.01 12.84 5.41
N VAL A 55 2.75 11.92 4.81
CA VAL A 55 3.95 11.34 5.42
C VAL A 55 5.06 12.36 5.40
N GLU A 56 5.49 12.82 6.58
CA GLU A 56 6.48 13.91 6.74
C GLU A 56 7.87 13.52 6.22
N THR A 57 8.29 12.29 6.50
CA THR A 57 9.61 11.80 6.09
C THR A 57 9.59 11.39 4.63
N LEU A 58 10.28 12.14 3.76
CA LEU A 58 10.32 11.87 2.31
C LEU A 58 10.73 10.43 1.97
N LEU A 59 11.62 9.82 2.75
CA LEU A 59 12.06 8.43 2.55
C LEU A 59 10.90 7.44 2.63
N TYR A 60 9.91 7.73 3.47
CA TYR A 60 8.73 6.87 3.70
C TYR A 60 7.49 7.36 2.96
N ASN A 61 7.58 8.49 2.23
CA ASN A 61 6.46 9.01 1.46
C ASN A 61 6.32 8.26 0.12
N PRO A 62 5.32 7.39 -0.02
CA PRO A 62 5.18 6.57 -1.23
C PRO A 62 4.61 7.34 -2.42
N CYS A 63 4.16 8.58 -2.22
CA CYS A 63 3.57 9.45 -3.23
C CYS A 63 4.46 10.65 -3.58
N ALA A 64 5.71 10.69 -3.09
CA ALA A 64 6.64 11.77 -3.39
C ALA A 64 6.90 11.89 -4.91
N ALA A 65 7.22 13.08 -5.36
CA ALA A 65 7.57 13.32 -6.77
C ALA A 65 8.76 12.43 -7.20
N GLY A 66 8.66 11.79 -8.36
CA GLY A 66 9.66 10.86 -8.86
C GLY A 66 9.66 9.47 -8.18
N THR A 67 8.65 9.18 -7.36
CA THR A 67 8.50 7.83 -6.78
C THR A 67 8.34 6.77 -7.86
N ARG A 68 8.83 5.55 -7.56
CA ARG A 68 8.60 4.38 -8.43
C ARG A 68 7.23 3.73 -8.24
N PHE A 69 6.38 4.22 -7.34
CA PHE A 69 5.18 3.52 -6.89
C PHE A 69 3.91 4.02 -7.58
N GLY A 70 3.29 3.12 -8.35
CA GLY A 70 1.95 3.30 -8.88
C GLY A 70 1.86 4.23 -10.09
N VAL A 71 0.72 4.19 -10.74
CA VAL A 71 0.40 4.95 -11.97
C VAL A 71 -0.41 6.19 -11.59
N PRO A 72 0.04 7.42 -11.91
CA PRO A 72 -0.77 8.62 -11.72
C PRO A 72 -1.96 8.67 -12.69
N ALA A 73 -2.98 9.45 -12.36
CA ALA A 73 -4.24 9.45 -13.07
C ALA A 73 -4.11 9.88 -14.55
N ASP A 74 -3.21 10.83 -14.84
CA ASP A 74 -2.95 11.32 -16.20
C ASP A 74 -2.30 10.28 -17.14
N LYS A 75 -1.78 9.18 -16.57
CA LYS A 75 -1.18 8.05 -17.31
C LYS A 75 -2.11 6.87 -17.46
N LEU A 76 -3.31 6.91 -16.86
CA LEU A 76 -4.30 5.88 -17.04
C LEU A 76 -5.08 6.06 -18.36
N PRO A 77 -5.37 4.98 -19.10
CA PRO A 77 -6.28 5.05 -20.24
C PRO A 77 -7.71 5.31 -19.73
N GLN A 78 -8.54 6.00 -20.54
CA GLN A 78 -9.95 6.24 -20.19
C GLN A 78 -10.71 4.93 -19.94
N GLN A 79 -10.46 3.92 -20.78
CA GLN A 79 -10.96 2.57 -20.62
C GLN A 79 -9.83 1.67 -20.13
N LEU A 80 -9.98 1.12 -18.92
CA LEU A 80 -9.03 0.14 -18.39
C LEU A 80 -9.06 -1.14 -19.20
N PRO A 81 -7.91 -1.84 -19.35
CA PRO A 81 -7.90 -3.24 -19.77
C PRO A 81 -8.86 -4.09 -18.93
N ALA A 82 -9.62 -4.96 -19.58
CA ALA A 82 -10.71 -5.73 -18.95
C ALA A 82 -10.27 -6.60 -17.76
N ASP A 83 -9.00 -7.02 -17.75
CA ASP A 83 -8.44 -7.83 -16.67
C ASP A 83 -8.03 -7.00 -15.43
N ILE A 84 -8.03 -5.68 -15.50
CA ILE A 84 -7.82 -4.84 -14.31
C ILE A 84 -9.13 -4.75 -13.54
N GLU A 85 -9.20 -5.50 -12.44
CA GLU A 85 -10.40 -5.60 -11.61
C GLU A 85 -10.36 -4.73 -10.36
N GLY A 86 -9.23 -4.12 -10.05
CA GLY A 86 -9.13 -3.31 -8.85
C GLY A 86 -7.98 -2.31 -8.85
N PHE A 87 -8.08 -1.35 -7.93
CA PHE A 87 -7.01 -0.41 -7.63
C PHE A 87 -6.42 -0.67 -6.26
N HIS A 88 -5.09 -0.54 -6.17
CA HIS A 88 -4.34 -0.52 -4.93
C HIS A 88 -3.71 0.86 -4.74
N ILE A 89 -3.90 1.45 -3.56
CA ILE A 89 -3.40 2.77 -3.20
C ILE A 89 -2.73 2.66 -1.84
N HIS A 90 -1.48 3.07 -1.75
CA HIS A 90 -0.75 3.05 -0.48
C HIS A 90 -0.08 4.40 -0.27
N CYS A 91 -0.66 5.23 0.60
CA CYS A 91 -0.29 6.63 0.80
C CYS A 91 0.11 6.95 2.24
N HIS A 92 0.00 5.99 3.16
CA HIS A 92 0.13 6.20 4.59
C HIS A 92 1.34 5.49 5.18
N CYS A 93 1.91 6.09 6.23
CA CYS A 93 2.85 5.48 7.14
C CYS A 93 2.55 6.03 8.54
N GLU A 94 1.97 5.19 9.41
CA GLU A 94 1.59 5.51 10.79
C GLU A 94 0.63 6.69 10.97
N ASN A 95 -0.24 6.91 9.99
CA ASN A 95 -1.20 8.01 10.00
C ASN A 95 -2.50 7.67 10.76
N ASP A 96 -3.19 8.72 11.21
CA ASP A 96 -4.50 8.67 11.85
C ASP A 96 -5.66 8.72 10.83
N SER A 97 -6.89 8.50 11.30
CA SER A 97 -8.08 8.41 10.46
C SER A 97 -8.47 9.74 9.78
N ASP A 98 -8.10 10.88 10.34
CA ASP A 98 -8.31 12.19 9.73
C ASP A 98 -7.44 12.39 8.47
N VAL A 99 -6.20 11.89 8.50
CA VAL A 99 -5.33 11.87 7.32
C VAL A 99 -5.93 10.97 6.24
N PHE A 100 -6.50 9.80 6.63
CA PHE A 100 -7.18 8.94 5.66
C PHE A 100 -8.38 9.64 5.01
N GLU A 101 -9.16 10.42 5.76
CA GLU A 101 -10.30 11.16 5.22
C GLU A 101 -9.86 12.15 4.12
N ARG A 102 -8.80 12.92 4.37
CA ARG A 102 -8.25 13.86 3.39
C ARG A 102 -7.65 13.14 2.17
N THR A 103 -6.90 12.06 2.42
CA THR A 103 -6.33 11.26 1.32
C THR A 103 -7.42 10.63 0.45
N LEU A 104 -8.51 10.15 1.06
CA LEU A 104 -9.64 9.58 0.33
C LEU A 104 -10.28 10.60 -0.61
N GLN A 105 -10.38 11.87 -0.19
CA GLN A 105 -10.89 12.94 -1.05
C GLN A 105 -10.01 13.09 -2.31
N HIS A 106 -8.69 13.13 -2.16
CA HIS A 106 -7.77 13.20 -3.31
C HIS A 106 -7.85 11.97 -4.22
N ILE A 107 -8.08 10.78 -3.62
CA ILE A 107 -8.29 9.54 -4.37
C ILE A 107 -9.58 9.62 -5.19
N GLU A 108 -10.68 10.08 -4.59
CA GLU A 108 -11.96 10.22 -5.29
C GLU A 108 -11.86 11.26 -6.41
N ASP A 109 -11.27 12.42 -6.14
CA ASP A 109 -11.12 13.49 -7.12
C ASP A 109 -10.35 13.05 -8.37
N LYS A 110 -9.30 12.24 -8.19
CA LYS A 110 -8.45 11.77 -9.29
C LYS A 110 -8.95 10.51 -9.97
N PHE A 111 -9.47 9.52 -9.20
CA PHE A 111 -9.69 8.16 -9.71
C PHE A 111 -11.17 7.74 -9.80
N SER A 112 -12.12 8.52 -9.29
CA SER A 112 -13.54 8.16 -9.38
C SER A 112 -14.06 7.89 -10.80
N PRO A 113 -13.53 8.48 -11.89
CA PRO A 113 -13.95 8.13 -13.25
C PRO A 113 -13.82 6.64 -13.59
N TRP A 114 -12.85 5.95 -12.97
CA TRP A 114 -12.61 4.52 -13.20
C TRP A 114 -13.31 3.60 -12.21
N PHE A 115 -13.92 4.11 -11.13
CA PHE A 115 -14.51 3.26 -10.10
C PHE A 115 -15.62 2.34 -10.61
N LYS A 116 -16.33 2.73 -11.68
CA LYS A 116 -17.33 1.87 -12.32
C LYS A 116 -16.73 0.70 -13.13
N GLN A 117 -15.41 0.75 -13.40
CA GLN A 117 -14.71 -0.25 -14.19
C GLN A 117 -14.03 -1.31 -13.32
N ILE A 118 -14.00 -1.13 -12.01
CA ILE A 118 -13.32 -2.02 -11.06
C ILE A 118 -14.29 -2.65 -10.05
N LYS A 119 -13.89 -3.75 -9.46
CA LYS A 119 -14.69 -4.54 -8.49
C LYS A 119 -14.24 -4.29 -7.04
N TRP A 120 -13.00 -3.88 -6.83
CA TRP A 120 -12.43 -3.66 -5.52
C TRP A 120 -11.44 -2.50 -5.50
N ILE A 121 -11.28 -1.93 -4.31
CA ILE A 121 -10.27 -0.91 -4.00
C ILE A 121 -9.55 -1.30 -2.71
N ASN A 122 -8.23 -1.25 -2.74
CA ASN A 122 -7.35 -1.51 -1.61
C ASN A 122 -6.65 -0.20 -1.23
N PHE A 123 -6.93 0.30 -0.03
CA PHE A 123 -6.35 1.55 0.47
C PHE A 123 -4.99 1.35 1.16
N GLY A 124 -4.41 0.14 1.05
CA GLY A 124 -3.09 -0.17 1.59
C GLY A 124 -3.02 -0.21 3.11
N GLY A 125 -1.82 -0.04 3.61
CA GLY A 125 -1.50 -0.04 5.03
C GLY A 125 -1.17 1.34 5.58
N GLY A 126 -0.45 1.37 6.70
CA GLY A 126 -0.03 2.60 7.37
C GLY A 126 -1.08 3.21 8.31
N HIS A 127 -2.16 2.48 8.59
CA HIS A 127 -3.22 2.86 9.53
C HIS A 127 -2.95 2.20 10.88
N LEU A 128 -2.57 3.00 11.89
CA LEU A 128 -2.30 2.48 13.25
C LEU A 128 -3.57 2.38 14.09
N MET A 129 -4.56 1.66 13.60
CA MET A 129 -5.89 1.59 14.21
C MET A 129 -5.93 0.91 15.60
N THR A 130 -4.85 0.25 16.02
CA THR A 130 -4.71 -0.34 17.36
C THR A 130 -3.96 0.58 18.33
N ARG A 131 -3.40 1.69 17.85
CA ARG A 131 -2.70 2.67 18.69
C ARG A 131 -3.68 3.38 19.61
N LYS A 132 -3.28 3.56 20.88
CA LYS A 132 -4.07 4.36 21.83
C LYS A 132 -4.30 5.77 21.29
N GLY A 133 -5.56 6.20 21.27
CA GLY A 133 -5.98 7.52 20.77
C GLY A 133 -6.35 7.57 19.29
N TYR A 134 -6.17 6.48 18.54
CA TYR A 134 -6.66 6.41 17.15
C TYR A 134 -8.21 6.47 17.12
N ASP A 135 -8.78 7.33 16.29
CA ASP A 135 -10.24 7.45 16.16
C ASP A 135 -10.79 6.40 15.19
N ILE A 136 -11.07 5.21 15.72
CA ILE A 136 -11.70 4.10 14.99
C ILE A 136 -13.11 4.45 14.52
N LYS A 137 -13.88 5.21 15.31
CA LYS A 137 -15.26 5.58 14.92
C LYS A 137 -15.26 6.43 13.67
N ARG A 138 -14.31 7.36 13.58
CA ARG A 138 -14.11 8.17 12.37
C ARG A 138 -13.75 7.30 11.17
N LEU A 139 -12.78 6.38 11.30
CA LEU A 139 -12.41 5.46 10.23
C LEU A 139 -13.62 4.67 9.74
N VAL A 140 -14.39 4.07 10.64
CA VAL A 140 -15.59 3.30 10.28
C VAL A 140 -16.61 4.19 9.55
N SER A 141 -16.84 5.41 10.04
CA SER A 141 -17.75 6.36 9.40
C SER A 141 -17.31 6.72 7.97
N ILE A 142 -16.02 6.98 7.76
CA ILE A 142 -15.45 7.26 6.44
C ILE A 142 -15.69 6.09 5.49
N LEU A 143 -15.35 4.88 5.92
CA LEU A 143 -15.53 3.67 5.12
C LEU A 143 -17.00 3.38 4.81
N GLN A 144 -17.92 3.62 5.76
CA GLN A 144 -19.35 3.47 5.54
C GLN A 144 -19.88 4.47 4.51
N LYS A 145 -19.47 5.74 4.60
CA LYS A 145 -19.82 6.77 3.61
C LYS A 145 -19.31 6.38 2.21
N PHE A 146 -18.06 5.94 2.11
CA PHE A 146 -17.50 5.46 0.85
C PHE A 146 -18.26 4.27 0.28
N LYS A 147 -18.58 3.28 1.11
CA LYS A 147 -19.37 2.09 0.70
C LYS A 147 -20.80 2.45 0.29
N THR A 148 -21.41 3.46 0.91
CA THR A 148 -22.72 3.95 0.49
C THR A 148 -22.67 4.61 -0.89
N LYS A 149 -21.62 5.37 -1.17
CA LYS A 149 -21.40 6.04 -2.46
C LYS A 149 -21.02 5.06 -3.58
N TYR A 150 -20.25 4.00 -3.25
CA TYR A 150 -19.75 2.99 -4.18
C TYR A 150 -20.07 1.57 -3.69
N PRO A 151 -21.35 1.16 -3.66
CA PRO A 151 -21.78 -0.09 -3.04
C PRO A 151 -21.21 -1.35 -3.72
N HIS A 152 -20.86 -1.27 -5.00
CA HIS A 152 -20.29 -2.37 -5.78
C HIS A 152 -18.81 -2.64 -5.46
N LEU A 153 -18.07 -1.67 -4.90
CA LEU A 153 -16.65 -1.84 -4.61
C LEU A 153 -16.44 -2.63 -3.32
N LYS A 154 -15.68 -3.71 -3.38
CA LYS A 154 -15.11 -4.34 -2.19
C LYS A 154 -13.95 -3.46 -1.69
N VAL A 155 -13.96 -3.11 -0.41
CA VAL A 155 -12.88 -2.34 0.23
C VAL A 155 -11.93 -3.30 0.94
N ILE A 156 -10.63 -3.09 0.75
CA ILE A 156 -9.53 -3.84 1.38
C ILE A 156 -8.60 -2.85 2.07
N LEU A 157 -8.08 -3.23 3.24
CA LEU A 157 -7.04 -2.53 3.99
C LEU A 157 -5.92 -3.51 4.33
N GLU A 158 -4.68 -3.01 4.44
CA GLU A 158 -3.47 -3.81 4.75
C GLU A 158 -2.73 -3.27 5.99
N PRO A 159 -3.37 -3.18 7.18
CA PRO A 159 -2.81 -2.50 8.35
C PRO A 159 -1.76 -3.36 9.07
N GLY A 160 -0.57 -3.55 8.51
CA GLY A 160 0.50 -4.40 9.06
C GLY A 160 0.96 -3.96 10.45
N SER A 161 1.42 -2.72 10.61
CA SER A 161 1.90 -2.19 11.89
C SER A 161 0.86 -2.25 12.99
N ALA A 162 -0.43 -2.09 12.66
CA ALA A 162 -1.51 -2.16 13.65
C ALA A 162 -1.62 -3.54 14.31
N PHE A 163 -1.32 -4.62 13.60
CA PHE A 163 -1.31 -5.97 14.17
C PHE A 163 -0.06 -6.25 15.01
N ALA A 164 1.07 -5.66 14.64
CA ALA A 164 2.35 -5.87 15.32
C ALA A 164 2.64 -4.84 16.43
N TRP A 165 1.78 -3.84 16.62
CA TRP A 165 1.99 -2.77 17.59
C TRP A 165 2.09 -3.31 19.03
N GLN A 166 3.24 -3.09 19.67
CA GLN A 166 3.52 -3.49 21.05
C GLN A 166 3.31 -4.99 21.36
N THR A 167 3.49 -5.87 20.38
CA THR A 167 3.31 -7.32 20.55
C THR A 167 4.58 -8.03 21.01
N GLY A 168 5.73 -7.34 21.00
CA GLY A 168 7.01 -7.91 21.42
C GLY A 168 8.08 -6.85 21.61
N SER A 169 9.28 -7.32 21.93
CA SER A 169 10.49 -6.50 22.11
C SER A 169 11.62 -7.07 21.27
N LEU A 170 12.39 -6.19 20.63
CA LEU A 170 13.65 -6.55 20.00
C LEU A 170 14.72 -6.65 21.08
N VAL A 171 15.31 -7.82 21.24
CA VAL A 171 16.45 -8.06 22.16
C VAL A 171 17.74 -8.07 21.35
N SER A 172 18.68 -7.21 21.71
CA SER A 172 19.99 -7.15 21.10
C SER A 172 21.10 -7.09 22.14
N GLN A 173 22.33 -7.28 21.70
CA GLN A 173 23.53 -7.23 22.55
C GLN A 173 24.38 -6.03 22.18
N VAL A 174 24.90 -5.33 23.19
CA VAL A 174 25.97 -4.35 23.01
C VAL A 174 27.26 -5.11 22.75
N VAL A 175 27.87 -4.92 21.58
CA VAL A 175 29.10 -5.60 21.17
C VAL A 175 30.33 -4.71 21.37
N ASP A 176 30.14 -3.38 21.41
CA ASP A 176 31.23 -2.42 21.67
C ASP A 176 30.64 -1.07 22.15
N ILE A 177 31.49 -0.25 22.76
CA ILE A 177 31.16 1.14 23.13
C ILE A 177 32.29 2.03 22.60
N VAL A 178 31.94 3.00 21.77
CA VAL A 178 32.86 3.99 21.22
C VAL A 178 32.61 5.35 21.91
N GLU A 179 33.69 6.00 22.32
CA GLU A 179 33.62 7.32 22.93
C GLU A 179 34.26 8.38 22.00
N ASP A 180 33.52 9.45 21.72
CA ASP A 180 34.04 10.62 21.03
C ASP A 180 33.42 11.90 21.64
N LYS A 181 34.27 12.86 21.95
CA LYS A 181 33.88 14.21 22.47
C LYS A 181 32.88 14.16 23.64
N GLY A 182 33.04 13.17 24.52
CA GLY A 182 32.19 13.00 25.71
C GLY A 182 30.83 12.33 25.41
N ILE A 183 30.64 11.78 24.21
CA ILE A 183 29.46 11.01 23.83
C ILE A 183 29.85 9.53 23.75
N SER A 184 29.19 8.68 24.53
CA SER A 184 29.35 7.22 24.48
C SER A 184 28.27 6.63 23.57
N THR A 185 28.69 5.94 22.51
CA THR A 185 27.80 5.28 21.54
C THR A 185 27.92 3.79 21.65
N ALA A 186 26.82 3.10 21.97
CA ALA A 186 26.76 1.65 22.00
C ALA A 186 26.58 1.08 20.56
N ILE A 187 27.44 0.14 20.19
CA ILE A 187 27.32 -0.62 18.95
C ILE A 187 26.60 -1.91 19.26
N LEU A 188 25.49 -2.14 18.54
CA LEU A 188 24.64 -3.31 18.72
C LEU A 188 24.88 -4.36 17.64
N ASN A 189 24.59 -5.61 17.92
CA ASN A 189 24.63 -6.70 16.94
C ASN A 189 23.40 -6.74 16.02
N VAL A 190 22.65 -5.67 15.91
CA VAL A 190 21.46 -5.51 15.09
C VAL A 190 21.50 -4.16 14.38
N SER A 191 21.03 -4.12 13.14
CA SER A 191 20.80 -2.87 12.41
C SER A 191 19.31 -2.51 12.46
N PHE A 192 18.99 -1.23 12.59
CA PHE A 192 17.59 -0.77 12.58
C PHE A 192 16.88 -1.05 11.25
N THR A 193 17.62 -1.34 10.19
CA THR A 193 17.09 -1.71 8.87
C THR A 193 16.87 -3.21 8.69
N CYS A 194 17.28 -4.03 9.67
CA CYS A 194 17.24 -5.51 9.62
C CYS A 194 16.26 -6.11 10.65
N HIS A 195 15.13 -5.47 10.85
CA HIS A 195 14.08 -5.94 11.75
C HIS A 195 12.83 -6.35 11.00
#